data_05117c1e1d3903d734250aa830fff84e
#
_entry.id   05117c1e1d3903d734250aa830fff84e
#
_cell.length_a   1.000
_cell.length_b   1.000
_cell.length_c   1.000
_cell.angle_alpha   90.00
_cell.angle_beta   90.00
_cell.angle_gamma   90.00
#
_symmetry.space_group_name_H-M   'P 1'
#
loop_
_entity.id
_entity.type
_entity.pdbx_description
1 polymer ?
#
loop_
_entity_poly.entity_id
_entity_poly.type
_entity_poly.pdbx_seq_one_letter_code
_entity_poly.pdbx_strand_id
1 'polypeptide(L)' 'LSRIFNRAIGSPFHLYLNQIRIKHAEVKIILNEESITEIAFSCGFNSIPTFNRLFREMKGCTPLEYRKMRWDHNFHRKGD' A
#
# COMPACT_ATOMS: atom_id res chain seq x y z
N LEU A 1 -21.07 -0.26 -20.55
CA LEU A 1 -20.65 0.63 -19.48
C LEU A 1 -19.89 -0.10 -18.38
N SER A 2 -20.44 -1.18 -17.89
CA SER A 2 -19.75 -1.95 -16.89
C SER A 2 -18.44 -2.49 -17.42
N ARG A 3 -18.39 -2.84 -18.66
CA ARG A 3 -17.19 -3.34 -19.25
C ARG A 3 -16.10 -2.28 -19.28
N ILE A 4 -16.46 -1.06 -19.62
CA ILE A 4 -15.52 0.04 -19.64
C ILE A 4 -15.06 0.33 -18.23
N PHE A 5 -15.95 0.33 -17.30
CA PHE A 5 -15.65 0.55 -15.91
C PHE A 5 -14.65 -0.49 -15.41
N ASN A 6 -14.90 -1.75 -15.69
CA ASN A 6 -14.01 -2.82 -15.24
C ASN A 6 -12.65 -2.71 -15.87
N ARG A 7 -12.56 -2.28 -17.11
CA ARG A 7 -11.26 -2.15 -17.74
C ARG A 7 -10.48 -0.98 -17.20
N ALA A 8 -11.14 0.07 -16.85
CA ALA A 8 -10.48 1.27 -16.37
C ALA A 8 -9.98 1.12 -14.94
N ILE A 9 -10.77 0.50 -14.08
CA ILE A 9 -10.40 0.40 -12.67
C ILE A 9 -10.52 -1.01 -12.13
N GLY A 10 -10.72 -1.97 -13.01
CA GLY A 10 -10.88 -3.34 -12.61
C GLY A 10 -12.29 -3.62 -12.13
N SER A 11 -12.57 -4.86 -11.78
CA SER A 11 -13.89 -5.22 -11.28
C SER A 11 -14.06 -4.66 -9.86
N PRO A 12 -15.29 -4.46 -9.43
CA PRO A 12 -15.53 -4.03 -8.06
C PRO A 12 -14.90 -4.96 -7.03
N PHE A 13 -14.87 -6.26 -7.35
CA PHE A 13 -14.25 -7.23 -6.46
C PHE A 13 -12.75 -6.99 -6.37
N HIS A 14 -12.10 -6.75 -7.49
CA HIS A 14 -10.66 -6.48 -7.48
C HIS A 14 -10.34 -5.19 -6.75
N LEU A 15 -11.17 -4.20 -6.90
CA LEU A 15 -10.97 -2.95 -6.20
C LEU A 15 -11.06 -3.13 -4.70
N TYR A 16 -12.08 -3.86 -4.26
CA TYR A 16 -12.27 -4.16 -2.85
C TYR A 16 -11.09 -4.96 -2.31
N LEU A 17 -10.68 -5.98 -3.04
CA LEU A 17 -9.57 -6.82 -2.63
C LEU A 17 -8.27 -6.02 -2.52
N ASN A 18 -8.03 -5.14 -3.46
CA ASN A 18 -6.85 -4.30 -3.43
C ASN A 18 -6.85 -3.38 -2.23
N GLN A 19 -8.00 -2.87 -1.85
CA GLN A 19 -8.10 -2.03 -0.67
C GLN A 19 -7.72 -2.80 0.59
N ILE A 20 -8.17 -4.03 0.69
CA ILE A 20 -7.82 -4.88 1.82
C ILE A 20 -6.32 -5.16 1.83
N ARG A 21 -5.78 -5.48 0.66
CA ARG A 21 -4.35 -5.77 0.56
C ARG A 21 -3.50 -4.57 0.95
N ILE A 22 -3.89 -3.40 0.51
CA ILE A 22 -3.16 -2.18 0.84
C ILE A 22 -3.25 -1.89 2.33
N LYS A 23 -4.41 -2.13 2.92
CA LYS A 23 -4.58 -1.92 4.35
C LYS A 23 -3.67 -2.84 5.15
N HIS A 24 -3.58 -4.10 4.74
CA HIS A 24 -2.67 -5.03 5.39
C HIS A 24 -1.22 -4.58 5.24
N ALA A 25 -0.88 -4.10 4.05
CA ALA A 25 0.47 -3.63 3.81
C ALA A 25 0.79 -2.42 4.68
N GLU A 26 -0.17 -1.54 4.81
CA GLU A 26 0.01 -0.35 5.65
C GLU A 26 0.37 -0.73 7.08
N VAL A 27 -0.35 -1.69 7.63
CA VAL A 27 -0.07 -2.14 8.99
C VAL A 27 1.32 -2.77 9.09
N LYS A 28 1.66 -3.60 8.13
CA LYS A 28 2.97 -4.25 8.14
C LYS A 28 4.11 -3.26 7.99
N ILE A 29 3.91 -2.24 7.17
CA ILE A 29 4.92 -1.21 6.98
C ILE A 29 5.22 -0.50 8.29
N ILE A 30 4.19 -0.26 9.07
CA ILE A 30 4.35 0.45 10.33
C ILE A 30 4.95 -0.46 11.41
N LEU A 31 4.49 -1.70 11.48
CA LEU A 31 4.83 -2.58 12.60
C LEU A 31 6.06 -3.44 12.37
N ASN A 32 6.42 -3.71 11.12
CA ASN A 32 7.50 -4.64 10.81
C ASN A 32 8.63 -3.94 10.11
N GLU A 33 9.79 -4.58 10.16
CA GLU A 33 10.96 -4.06 9.47
C GLU A 33 11.22 -4.79 8.17
N GLU A 34 10.29 -5.60 7.72
CA GLU A 34 10.42 -6.27 6.45
C GLU A 34 10.58 -5.25 5.32
N SER A 35 11.25 -5.68 4.26
CA SER A 35 11.37 -4.81 3.09
C SER A 35 10.01 -4.58 2.46
N ILE A 36 9.88 -3.47 1.77
CA ILE A 36 8.64 -3.15 1.08
C ILE A 36 8.29 -4.26 0.08
N THR A 37 9.30 -4.81 -0.59
CA THR A 37 9.10 -5.89 -1.55
C THR A 37 8.48 -7.12 -0.86
N GLU A 38 9.01 -7.50 0.27
CA GLU A 38 8.50 -8.66 1.00
C GLU A 38 7.08 -8.41 1.47
N ILE A 39 6.80 -7.22 1.95
CA ILE A 39 5.47 -6.88 2.40
C ILE A 39 4.47 -6.98 1.25
N ALA A 40 4.85 -6.46 0.07
CA ALA A 40 3.96 -6.50 -1.07
C ALA A 40 3.60 -7.94 -1.43
N PHE A 41 4.58 -8.82 -1.50
CA PHE A 41 4.30 -10.21 -1.85
C PHE A 41 3.50 -10.91 -0.77
N SER A 42 3.78 -10.64 0.48
CA SER A 42 3.04 -11.28 1.56
C SER A 42 1.59 -10.81 1.62
N CYS A 43 1.30 -9.65 1.07
CA CYS A 43 -0.06 -9.14 1.02
C CYS A 43 -0.82 -9.58 -0.22
N GLY A 44 -0.18 -10.35 -1.10
CA GLY A 44 -0.87 -10.92 -2.25
C GLY A 44 -0.61 -10.20 -3.56
N PHE A 45 0.31 -9.25 -3.59
CA PHE A 45 0.64 -8.58 -4.84
C PHE A 45 1.67 -9.40 -5.62
N ASN A 46 1.50 -9.44 -6.92
CA ASN A 46 2.42 -10.18 -7.79
C ASN A 46 3.45 -9.27 -8.45
N SER A 47 3.27 -7.98 -8.34
CA SER A 47 4.09 -7.02 -9.08
C SER A 47 4.36 -5.83 -8.18
N ILE A 48 5.63 -5.51 -8.03
CA ILE A 48 6.02 -4.38 -7.19
C ILE A 48 5.57 -3.04 -7.80
N PRO A 49 5.72 -2.82 -9.11
CA PRO A 49 5.21 -1.58 -9.69
C PRO A 49 3.71 -1.39 -9.46
N THR A 50 2.94 -2.47 -9.56
CA THR A 50 1.51 -2.38 -9.31
C THR A 50 1.23 -2.03 -7.86
N PHE A 51 1.95 -2.68 -6.94
CA PHE A 51 1.80 -2.40 -5.53
C PHE A 51 2.10 -0.94 -5.22
N ASN A 52 3.21 -0.45 -5.74
CA ASN A 52 3.61 0.94 -5.51
C ASN A 52 2.57 1.91 -6.04
N ARG A 53 2.07 1.65 -7.24
CA ARG A 53 1.08 2.52 -7.85
C ARG A 53 -0.20 2.56 -7.04
N LEU A 54 -0.70 1.38 -6.67
CA LEU A 54 -1.95 1.30 -5.92
C LEU A 54 -1.81 1.92 -4.53
N PHE A 55 -0.68 1.67 -3.89
CA PHE A 55 -0.45 2.26 -2.58
C PHE A 55 -0.44 3.78 -2.68
N ARG A 56 0.25 4.30 -3.68
CA ARG A 56 0.32 5.73 -3.87
C ARG A 56 -1.04 6.33 -4.17
N GLU A 57 -1.85 5.64 -4.98
CA GLU A 57 -3.20 6.11 -5.29
C GLU A 57 -4.08 6.16 -4.05
N MET A 58 -3.92 5.19 -3.18
CA MET A 58 -4.78 5.09 -2.01
C MET A 58 -4.28 5.88 -0.82
N LYS A 59 -2.98 6.03 -0.70
CA LYS A 59 -2.38 6.68 0.46
C LYS A 59 -1.74 8.02 0.16
N GLY A 60 -1.57 8.36 -1.11
CA GLY A 60 -0.98 9.63 -1.48
C GLY A 60 0.53 9.65 -1.50
N CYS A 61 1.18 8.55 -1.17
CA CYS A 61 2.63 8.46 -1.19
C CYS A 61 3.04 7.03 -1.41
N THR A 62 4.32 6.82 -1.73
CA THR A 62 4.82 5.47 -1.94
C THR A 62 4.93 4.75 -0.60
N PRO A 63 5.00 3.41 -0.63
CA PRO A 63 5.16 2.66 0.62
C PRO A 63 6.42 3.06 1.39
N LEU A 64 7.51 3.30 0.68
CA LEU A 64 8.74 3.69 1.34
C LEU A 64 8.62 5.06 1.98
N GLU A 65 7.99 5.99 1.27
CA GLU A 65 7.74 7.32 1.82
C GLU A 65 6.84 7.25 3.03
N TYR A 66 5.85 6.38 2.97
CA TYR A 66 4.92 6.20 4.06
C TYR A 66 5.64 5.72 5.33
N ARG A 67 6.50 4.71 5.16
CA ARG A 67 7.28 4.19 6.29
C ARG A 67 8.16 5.27 6.88
N LYS A 68 8.81 6.02 6.02
CA LYS A 68 9.70 7.08 6.45
C LYS A 68 8.97 8.16 7.22
N MET A 69 7.83 8.57 6.70
CA MET A 69 7.02 9.59 7.36
C MET A 69 6.55 9.14 8.73
N ARG A 70 6.11 7.90 8.82
CA ARG A 70 5.62 7.38 10.09
C ARG A 70 6.73 7.26 11.11
N TRP A 71 7.88 6.78 10.68
CA TRP A 71 9.01 6.64 11.60
C TRP A 71 9.54 8.00 12.03
N ASP A 72 9.66 8.92 11.10
CA ASP A 72 10.11 10.26 11.41
C ASP A 72 9.18 10.95 12.38
N HIS A 73 7.89 10.80 12.14
CA HIS A 73 6.89 11.40 12.98
C HIS A 73 6.97 10.85 14.40
N ASN A 74 7.06 9.53 14.52
CA ASN A 74 7.19 8.90 15.82
C ASN A 74 8.47 9.31 16.53
N PHE A 75 9.54 9.40 15.77
CA PHE A 75 10.82 9.77 16.30
C PHE A 75 10.81 11.20 16.83
N HIS A 76 10.22 12.09 16.08
CA HIS A 76 10.09 13.47 16.52
C HIS A 76 9.29 13.60 17.78
N ARG A 77 8.21 12.84 17.87
CA ARG A 77 7.41 12.90 19.07
C ARG A 77 8.16 12.44 20.28
N LYS A 78 8.99 11.44 20.11
CA LYS A 78 9.81 10.97 21.22
C LYS A 78 10.90 11.94 21.57
N GLY A 79 11.42 12.60 20.58
CA GLY A 79 12.49 13.55 20.81
C GLY A 79 12.02 14.80 21.50
N ASP A 80 10.78 15.06 21.38
CA ASP A 80 10.22 16.22 22.04
C ASP A 80 9.92 15.91 23.50
#